data_7f9d348e81f1331f6e2a3a07eb6c4d86
#
_entry.id   7f9d348e81f1331f6e2a3a07eb6c4d86
#
_cell.length_a   1.000
_cell.length_b   1.000
_cell.length_c   1.000
_cell.angle_alpha   90.00
_cell.angle_beta   90.00
_cell.angle_gamma   90.00
#
_symmetry.space_group_name_H-M   'P 1'
#
loop_
_entity.id
_entity.type
_entity.pdbx_description
1 polymer ?
#
loop_
_entity_poly.entity_id
_entity_poly.type
_entity_poly.pdbx_seq_one_letter_code
_entity_poly.pdbx_strand_id
1 'polypeptide(L)'
;MAAKQALQKAFDPIWNWASRRYQAAVAKELKKYGLRYDDLYDDLYDLDIKEALSRLPQEEVDLRNQRLKRAMDYSMKHQYLPKELQAKQTPYEPYLQDALQLVKEERREHAELGSDLPYTRSLP
;
A
#
# COMPACT_ATOMS: atom_id res chain seq x y z
N MET A 1 34.17 -3.78 11.44
CA MET A 1 33.35 -3.65 10.21
C MET A 1 33.13 -4.98 9.51
N ALA A 2 34.14 -5.80 9.32
CA ALA A 2 34.00 -7.11 8.67
C ALA A 2 33.01 -8.06 9.38
N ALA A 3 32.99 -8.08 10.72
CA ALA A 3 32.09 -8.92 11.50
C ALA A 3 30.59 -8.54 11.31
N LYS A 4 30.29 -7.23 11.21
CA LYS A 4 28.92 -6.76 10.95
C LYS A 4 28.44 -7.14 9.54
N GLN A 5 29.34 -7.05 8.55
CA GLN A 5 29.01 -7.45 7.18
C GLN A 5 28.84 -8.97 7.05
N ALA A 6 29.64 -9.76 7.76
CA ALA A 6 29.50 -11.21 7.77
C ALA A 6 28.19 -11.65 8.44
N LEU A 7 27.82 -11.04 9.55
CA LEU A 7 26.54 -11.24 10.22
C LEU A 7 25.36 -10.85 9.32
N GLN A 8 25.46 -9.72 8.64
CA GLN A 8 24.42 -9.23 7.73
C GLN A 8 24.23 -10.21 6.57
N LYS A 9 25.32 -10.70 5.97
CA LYS A 9 25.25 -11.71 4.91
C LYS A 9 24.68 -13.05 5.38
N ALA A 10 24.89 -13.41 6.63
CA ALA A 10 24.34 -14.64 7.21
C ALA A 10 22.83 -14.51 7.50
N PHE A 11 22.38 -13.30 7.87
CA PHE A 11 20.98 -13.03 8.14
C PHE A 11 20.13 -12.79 6.90
N ASP A 12 20.72 -12.29 5.80
CA ASP A 12 20.00 -11.95 4.58
C ASP A 12 19.15 -13.09 4.01
N PRO A 13 19.65 -14.35 3.87
CA PRO A 13 18.81 -15.42 3.35
C PRO A 13 17.66 -15.80 4.27
N ILE A 14 17.87 -15.73 5.59
CA ILE A 14 16.82 -15.99 6.59
C ILE A 14 15.77 -14.90 6.54
N TRP A 15 16.19 -13.64 6.48
CA TRP A 15 15.32 -12.47 6.36
C TRP A 15 14.50 -12.52 5.06
N ASN A 16 15.14 -12.85 3.93
CA ASN A 16 14.46 -12.97 2.65
C ASN A 16 13.42 -14.09 2.66
N TRP A 17 13.76 -15.23 3.26
CA TRP A 17 12.82 -16.34 3.40
C TRP A 17 11.60 -15.95 4.28
N ALA A 18 11.85 -15.34 5.42
CA ALA A 18 10.80 -14.88 6.33
C ALA A 18 9.92 -13.82 5.69
N SER A 19 10.53 -12.88 4.95
CA SER A 19 9.84 -11.82 4.22
C SER A 19 8.92 -12.39 3.13
N ARG A 20 9.42 -13.35 2.33
CA ARG A 20 8.60 -14.02 1.31
C ARG A 20 7.43 -14.76 1.91
N ARG A 21 7.65 -15.44 3.03
CA ARG A 21 6.60 -16.18 3.72
C ARG A 21 5.54 -15.27 4.29
N TYR A 22 5.95 -14.15 4.86
CA TYR A 22 5.05 -13.10 5.32
C TYR A 22 4.23 -12.50 4.18
N GLN A 23 4.88 -12.16 3.06
CA GLN A 23 4.19 -11.65 1.88
C GLN A 23 3.17 -12.63 1.32
N ALA A 24 3.50 -13.92 1.28
CA ALA A 24 2.58 -14.96 0.82
C ALA A 24 1.36 -15.08 1.76
N ALA A 25 1.57 -14.97 3.06
CA ALA A 25 0.47 -15.01 4.04
C ALA A 25 -0.45 -13.79 3.90
N VAL A 26 0.13 -12.60 3.74
CA VAL A 26 -0.64 -11.36 3.51
C VAL A 26 -1.40 -11.43 2.18
N ALA A 27 -0.76 -11.94 1.12
CA ALA A 27 -1.40 -12.12 -0.18
C ALA A 27 -2.62 -13.04 -0.08
N LYS A 28 -2.50 -14.13 0.67
CA LYS A 28 -3.60 -15.07 0.90
C LYS A 28 -4.81 -14.40 1.57
N GLU A 29 -4.56 -13.59 2.59
CA GLU A 29 -5.62 -12.84 3.27
C GLU A 29 -6.25 -11.78 2.38
N LEU A 30 -5.45 -11.04 1.62
CA LEU A 30 -5.96 -10.04 0.69
C LEU A 30 -6.81 -10.65 -0.42
N LYS A 31 -6.44 -11.81 -0.94
CA LYS A 31 -7.21 -12.52 -1.96
C LYS A 31 -8.61 -12.92 -1.49
N LYS A 32 -8.77 -13.22 -0.21
CA LYS A 32 -10.08 -13.57 0.36
C LYS A 32 -11.09 -12.44 0.22
N TYR A 33 -10.64 -11.20 0.27
CA TYR A 33 -11.49 -10.00 0.14
C TYR A 33 -11.38 -9.30 -1.21
N GLY A 34 -10.45 -9.76 -2.05
CA GLY A 34 -10.21 -9.13 -3.35
C GLY A 34 -9.57 -7.76 -3.27
N LEU A 35 -8.75 -7.54 -2.25
CA LEU A 35 -8.05 -6.29 -2.05
C LEU A 35 -6.64 -6.35 -2.62
N ARG A 36 -6.08 -5.17 -2.93
CA ARG A 36 -4.66 -4.97 -3.21
C ARG A 36 -3.97 -4.42 -1.98
N TYR A 37 -2.67 -4.61 -1.87
CA TYR A 37 -1.88 -4.08 -0.76
C TYR A 37 -2.00 -2.56 -0.65
N ASP A 38 -1.99 -1.86 -1.77
CA ASP A 38 -2.14 -0.40 -1.81
C ASP A 38 -3.52 0.08 -1.34
N ASP A 39 -4.54 -0.78 -1.34
CA ASP A 39 -5.87 -0.46 -0.82
C ASP A 39 -5.87 -0.34 0.72
N LEU A 40 -4.85 -0.84 1.41
CA LEU A 40 -4.74 -0.77 2.87
C LEU A 40 -4.31 0.60 3.39
N TYR A 41 -3.78 1.47 2.52
CA TYR A 41 -3.41 2.82 2.92
C TYR A 41 -4.64 3.66 3.26
N ASP A 42 -4.53 4.41 4.35
CA ASP A 42 -5.64 5.23 4.85
C ASP A 42 -5.37 6.71 4.53
N ASP A 43 -6.23 7.29 3.70
CA ASP A 43 -6.17 8.68 3.30
C ASP A 43 -6.62 9.67 4.39
N LEU A 44 -7.31 9.18 5.41
CA LEU A 44 -7.74 10.01 6.54
C LEU A 44 -6.60 10.34 7.51
N TYR A 45 -5.64 9.43 7.66
CA TYR A 45 -4.52 9.58 8.58
C TYR A 45 -3.23 10.04 7.92
N ASP A 46 -3.08 9.83 6.63
CA ASP A 46 -1.88 10.17 5.88
C ASP A 46 -2.20 11.12 4.74
N LEU A 47 -1.73 12.37 4.87
CA LEU A 47 -1.95 13.41 3.87
C LEU A 47 -1.22 13.13 2.55
N ASP A 48 -0.08 12.44 2.61
CA ASP A 48 0.65 12.06 1.41
C ASP A 48 -0.15 11.07 0.58
N ILE A 49 -0.84 10.13 1.23
CA ILE A 49 -1.75 9.18 0.59
C ILE A 49 -2.93 9.90 -0.04
N LYS A 50 -3.52 10.86 0.67
CA LYS A 50 -4.63 11.67 0.16
C LYS A 50 -4.23 12.45 -1.08
N GLU A 51 -3.07 13.09 -1.04
CA GLU A 51 -2.54 13.83 -2.20
C GLU A 51 -2.22 12.89 -3.37
N ALA A 52 -1.61 11.75 -3.11
CA ALA A 52 -1.31 10.75 -4.13
C ALA A 52 -2.59 10.23 -4.81
N LEU A 53 -3.64 9.96 -4.05
CA LEU A 53 -4.93 9.54 -4.58
C LEU A 53 -5.59 10.61 -5.44
N SER A 54 -5.44 11.89 -5.08
CA SER A 54 -5.96 13.00 -5.87
C SER A 54 -5.29 13.13 -7.25
N ARG A 55 -4.06 12.65 -7.39
CA ARG A 55 -3.28 12.68 -8.64
C ARG A 55 -3.55 11.48 -9.55
N LEU A 56 -4.22 10.46 -9.07
CA LEU A 56 -4.56 9.28 -9.87
C LEU A 56 -5.74 9.57 -10.82
N PRO A 57 -5.83 8.85 -11.97
CA PRO A 57 -7.03 8.89 -12.80
C PRO A 57 -8.27 8.49 -12.02
N GLN A 58 -9.40 9.11 -12.32
CA GLN A 58 -10.66 8.85 -11.62
C GLN A 58 -11.08 7.37 -11.71
N GLU A 59 -10.78 6.71 -12.81
CA GLU A 59 -11.07 5.29 -13.01
C GLU A 59 -10.36 4.41 -11.96
N GLU A 60 -9.11 4.69 -11.66
CA GLU A 60 -8.34 3.95 -10.65
C GLU A 60 -8.92 4.18 -9.25
N VAL A 61 -9.30 5.39 -8.93
CA VAL A 61 -9.93 5.74 -7.64
C VAL A 61 -11.29 5.04 -7.51
N ASP A 62 -12.08 5.01 -8.56
CA ASP A 62 -13.37 4.34 -8.59
C ASP A 62 -13.24 2.82 -8.39
N LEU A 63 -12.27 2.21 -9.07
CA LEU A 63 -11.98 0.78 -8.89
C LEU A 63 -11.51 0.47 -7.47
N ARG A 64 -10.69 1.33 -6.90
CA ARG A 64 -10.28 1.22 -5.49
C ARG A 64 -11.47 1.26 -4.55
N ASN A 65 -12.35 2.22 -4.73
CA ASN A 65 -13.55 2.36 -3.91
C ASN A 65 -14.49 1.16 -4.04
N GLN A 66 -14.64 0.62 -5.25
CA GLN A 66 -15.42 -0.60 -5.48
C GLN A 66 -14.81 -1.81 -4.78
N ARG A 67 -13.49 -1.97 -4.80
CA ARG A 67 -12.82 -3.05 -4.07
C ARG A 67 -13.02 -2.94 -2.56
N LEU A 68 -12.87 -1.74 -2.01
CA LEU A 68 -13.09 -1.49 -0.59
C LEU A 68 -14.53 -1.76 -0.17
N LYS A 69 -15.48 -1.31 -0.96
CA LYS A 69 -16.92 -1.54 -0.71
C LYS A 69 -17.25 -3.03 -0.74
N ARG A 70 -16.72 -3.76 -1.72
CA ARG A 70 -16.91 -5.21 -1.82
C ARG A 70 -16.30 -5.94 -0.62
N ALA A 71 -15.10 -5.55 -0.21
CA ALA A 71 -14.42 -6.14 0.93
C ALA A 71 -15.21 -5.92 2.23
N MET A 72 -15.74 -4.73 2.43
CA MET A 72 -16.59 -4.42 3.59
C MET A 72 -17.87 -5.27 3.60
N ASP A 73 -18.50 -5.44 2.45
CA ASP A 73 -19.71 -6.26 2.32
C ASP A 73 -19.43 -7.72 2.69
N TYR A 74 -18.37 -8.31 2.15
CA TYR A 74 -17.96 -9.67 2.50
C TYR A 74 -17.58 -9.82 3.96
N SER A 75 -16.89 -8.84 4.52
CA SER A 75 -16.52 -8.84 5.93
C SER A 75 -17.73 -8.80 6.84
N MET A 76 -18.71 -7.97 6.53
CA MET A 76 -19.96 -7.87 7.31
C MET A 76 -20.80 -9.14 7.26
N LYS A 77 -20.78 -9.84 6.14
CA LYS A 77 -21.49 -11.10 5.93
C LYS A 77 -20.73 -12.32 6.46
N HIS A 78 -19.51 -12.13 6.94
CA HIS A 78 -18.58 -13.21 7.34
C HIS A 78 -18.34 -14.23 6.23
N GLN A 79 -18.23 -13.75 5.00
CA GLN A 79 -18.01 -14.55 3.80
C GLN A 79 -16.72 -14.12 3.10
N TYR A 80 -16.21 -15.00 2.26
CA TYR A 80 -15.05 -14.72 1.41
C TYR A 80 -15.42 -14.81 -0.06
N LEU A 81 -14.60 -14.22 -0.93
CA LEU A 81 -14.75 -14.39 -2.37
C LEU A 81 -14.71 -15.88 -2.75
N PRO A 82 -15.46 -16.29 -3.79
CA PRO A 82 -15.31 -17.62 -4.37
C PRO A 82 -13.87 -17.92 -4.75
N LYS A 83 -13.44 -19.17 -4.59
CA LYS A 83 -12.04 -19.57 -4.87
C LYS A 83 -11.57 -19.25 -6.29
N GLU A 84 -12.47 -19.33 -7.27
CA GLU A 84 -12.20 -18.98 -8.65
C GLU A 84 -11.81 -17.51 -8.81
N LEU A 85 -12.52 -16.62 -8.12
CA LEU A 85 -12.22 -15.20 -8.12
C LEU A 85 -10.97 -14.89 -7.29
N GLN A 86 -10.74 -15.60 -6.20
CA GLN A 86 -9.51 -15.46 -5.41
C GLN A 86 -8.25 -15.75 -6.24
N ALA A 87 -8.31 -16.77 -7.10
CA ALA A 87 -7.20 -17.14 -7.96
C ALA A 87 -6.85 -16.06 -8.99
N LYS A 88 -7.82 -15.23 -9.38
CA LYS A 88 -7.64 -14.13 -10.35
C LYS A 88 -7.14 -12.84 -9.73
N GLN A 89 -7.07 -12.77 -8.41
CA GLN A 89 -6.66 -11.54 -7.72
C GLN A 89 -5.15 -11.32 -7.79
N THR A 90 -4.76 -10.04 -7.86
CA THR A 90 -3.36 -9.61 -7.91
C THR A 90 -3.08 -8.67 -6.73
N PRO A 91 -2.86 -9.21 -5.51
CA PRO A 91 -2.81 -8.38 -4.30
C PRO A 91 -1.61 -7.43 -4.23
N TYR A 92 -0.53 -7.71 -4.96
CA TYR A 92 0.66 -6.87 -4.96
C TYR A 92 0.83 -6.03 -6.21
N GLU A 93 -0.18 -5.95 -7.07
CA GLU A 93 -0.14 -5.04 -8.22
C GLU A 93 -0.21 -3.59 -7.74
N PRO A 94 0.87 -2.79 -7.92
CA PRO A 94 0.89 -1.41 -7.45
C PRO A 94 0.12 -0.49 -8.39
N TYR A 95 -0.58 0.47 -7.82
CA TYR A 95 -1.20 1.56 -8.56
C TYR A 95 -0.94 2.92 -7.92
N LEU A 96 -0.61 2.94 -6.63
CA LEU A 96 -0.43 4.14 -5.84
C LEU A 96 1.03 4.50 -5.61
N GLN A 97 1.94 3.53 -5.67
CA GLN A 97 3.34 3.68 -5.23
C GLN A 97 4.09 4.79 -5.98
N ASP A 98 3.93 4.88 -7.29
CA ASP A 98 4.63 5.90 -8.09
C ASP A 98 4.18 7.30 -7.71
N ALA A 99 2.87 7.52 -7.60
CA ALA A 99 2.31 8.81 -7.19
C ALA A 99 2.71 9.17 -5.76
N LEU A 100 2.70 8.17 -4.86
CA LEU A 100 3.09 8.36 -3.46
C LEU A 100 4.57 8.75 -3.34
N GLN A 101 5.44 8.12 -4.12
CA GLN A 101 6.87 8.42 -4.12
C GLN A 101 7.12 9.86 -4.58
N LEU A 102 6.45 10.30 -5.65
CA LEU A 102 6.54 11.67 -6.12
C LEU A 102 6.09 12.68 -5.06
N VAL A 103 4.99 12.40 -4.37
CA VAL A 103 4.49 13.25 -3.29
C VAL A 103 5.51 13.35 -2.15
N LYS A 104 6.11 12.24 -1.76
CA LYS A 104 7.14 12.20 -0.70
C LYS A 104 8.40 12.96 -1.10
N GLU A 105 8.83 12.85 -2.34
CA GLU A 105 9.97 13.59 -2.87
C GLU A 105 9.71 15.09 -2.87
N GLU A 106 8.54 15.51 -3.32
CA GLU A 106 8.13 16.92 -3.28
C GLU A 106 8.09 17.46 -1.85
N ARG A 107 7.55 16.69 -0.92
CA ARG A 107 7.52 17.08 0.48
C ARG A 107 8.93 17.25 1.06
N ARG A 108 9.84 16.36 0.72
CA ARG A 108 11.24 16.45 1.12
C ARG A 108 11.91 17.69 0.55
N GLU A 109 11.69 17.99 -0.72
CA GLU A 109 12.22 19.20 -1.36
C GLU A 109 11.69 20.47 -0.69
N HIS A 110 10.39 20.52 -0.40
CA HIS A 110 9.78 21.65 0.32
C HIS A 110 10.36 21.80 1.73
N ALA A 111 10.58 20.71 2.43
CA ALA A 111 11.19 20.73 3.75
C ALA A 111 12.63 21.25 3.73
N GLU A 112 13.41 20.84 2.71
CA GLU A 112 14.77 21.34 2.51
C GLU A 112 14.80 22.85 2.19
N LEU A 113 13.80 23.35 1.47
CA LEU A 113 13.65 24.77 1.16
C LEU A 113 13.00 25.58 2.28
N GLY A 114 12.55 24.93 3.36
CA GLY A 114 11.92 25.57 4.49
C GLY A 114 10.50 26.06 4.24
N SER A 115 9.80 25.52 3.23
CA SER A 115 8.43 25.89 2.91
C SER A 115 7.46 24.72 3.15
N ASP A 116 6.23 25.03 3.58
CA ASP A 116 5.18 24.04 3.76
C ASP A 116 4.48 23.71 2.44
N LEU A 117 3.97 22.49 2.36
CA LEU A 117 3.14 22.07 1.23
C LEU A 117 1.77 22.78 1.26
N PRO A 118 1.24 23.21 0.10
CA PRO A 118 -0.05 23.91 0.07
C PRO A 118 -1.19 23.12 0.68
N TYR A 119 -1.23 21.80 0.50
CA TYR A 119 -2.31 20.95 1.00
C TYR A 119 -2.24 20.69 2.51
N THR A 120 -1.10 20.97 3.17
CA THR A 120 -0.98 20.86 4.63
C THR A 120 -1.49 22.12 5.33
N ARG A 121 -1.57 23.25 4.63
CA ARG A 121 -2.03 24.54 5.19
C ARG A 121 -3.52 24.57 5.48
N SER A 122 -4.31 23.68 4.88
CA SER A 122 -5.75 23.61 5.08
C SER A 122 -6.16 22.86 6.35
N LEU A 123 -5.22 22.31 7.09
CA LEU A 123 -5.49 21.62 8.35
C LEU A 123 -5.71 22.63 9.48
N PRO A 124 -6.76 22.41 10.31
CA PRO A 124 -6.98 23.23 11.49
C PRO A 124 -5.87 23.09 12.51
#